data_80fcb604ad4abca29010aad9500495a4
#
_entry.id   80fcb604ad4abca29010aad9500495a4
#
_cell.length_a   1.000
_cell.length_b   1.000
_cell.length_c   1.000
_cell.angle_alpha   90.00
_cell.angle_beta   90.00
_cell.angle_gamma   90.00
#
_symmetry.space_group_name_H-M   'P 1'
#
loop_
_entity.id
_entity.type
_entity.pdbx_description
1 polymer ?
#
loop_
_entity_poly.entity_id
_entity_poly.type
_entity_poly.pdbx_seq_one_letter_code
_entity_poly.pdbx_strand_id
1 'polypeptide(L)'
;MSAQTAFTPDPTNEGASRAIARVSPAGGGVALSPALPDDLGNLFLWVNDAQAAREDMPYRPVDCLVFQDWLEQQSKQSAQVLFMIRTLQPARAVGFLLFKGLNPVFRSAELGIRIGSEADRGRGHGSAALKLALDYAWNTMNLKRVWLTVHAGNARAIGSYRRAGFTQEGMMRQAAFINGQWVDVVMMATLNPREAR
;
A
#
# COMPACT_ATOMS: atom_id res chain seq x y z
N MET A 1 17.72 -4.19 34.47
CA MET A 1 17.69 -2.77 34.06
C MET A 1 18.55 -2.67 32.80
N SER A 2 17.97 -2.81 31.63
CA SER A 2 18.70 -2.73 30.34
C SER A 2 18.31 -1.40 29.72
N ALA A 3 19.32 -0.54 29.52
CA ALA A 3 19.15 0.77 28.92
C ALA A 3 18.74 0.61 27.44
N GLN A 4 17.57 1.07 27.10
CA GLN A 4 17.16 1.30 25.71
C GLN A 4 17.98 2.49 25.19
N THR A 5 18.91 2.20 24.31
CA THR A 5 19.62 3.23 23.54
C THR A 5 18.64 3.84 22.56
N ALA A 6 18.15 5.03 22.86
CA ALA A 6 17.35 5.82 21.91
C ALA A 6 18.24 6.14 20.70
N PHE A 7 17.80 5.74 19.51
CA PHE A 7 18.43 6.12 18.25
C PHE A 7 18.16 7.62 18.03
N THR A 8 19.20 8.43 18.19
CA THR A 8 19.17 9.85 17.83
C THR A 8 19.71 9.98 16.41
N PRO A 9 18.93 10.45 15.44
CA PRO A 9 19.45 10.65 14.09
C PRO A 9 20.48 11.77 14.08
N ASP A 10 21.62 11.51 13.45
CA ASP A 10 22.69 12.48 13.20
C ASP A 10 22.18 13.57 12.26
N PRO A 11 22.16 14.86 12.66
CA PRO A 11 21.68 15.96 11.83
C PRO A 11 22.55 16.25 10.60
N THR A 12 23.70 15.60 10.45
CA THR A 12 24.60 15.77 9.30
C THR A 12 24.30 14.83 8.15
N ASN A 13 23.26 13.98 8.26
CA ASN A 13 22.99 12.92 7.28
C ASN A 13 22.06 13.36 6.13
N GLU A 14 22.32 14.50 5.50
CA GLU A 14 21.72 14.85 4.20
C GLU A 14 22.06 13.81 3.09
N GLY A 15 23.07 12.96 3.31
CA GLY A 15 23.43 11.85 2.43
C GLY A 15 22.53 10.64 2.51
N ALA A 16 21.81 10.40 3.63
CA ALA A 16 20.96 9.21 3.81
C ALA A 16 19.75 9.19 2.87
N SER A 17 19.28 10.32 2.42
CA SER A 17 18.19 10.42 1.44
C SER A 17 18.56 9.83 0.06
N ARG A 18 19.84 9.68 -0.26
CA ARG A 18 20.35 9.12 -1.52
C ARG A 18 20.46 7.60 -1.54
N ALA A 19 20.50 6.94 -0.39
CA ALA A 19 20.82 5.51 -0.27
C ALA A 19 19.60 4.58 -0.11
N ILE A 20 18.37 5.10 -0.07
CA ILE A 20 17.18 4.25 0.08
C ILE A 20 16.92 3.55 -1.24
N ALA A 21 16.96 2.21 -1.23
CA ALA A 21 16.54 1.41 -2.38
C ALA A 21 15.12 1.81 -2.81
N ARG A 22 14.96 2.21 -4.06
CA ARG A 22 13.67 2.66 -4.61
C ARG A 22 13.34 1.85 -5.84
N VAL A 23 12.10 1.37 -5.90
CA VAL A 23 11.53 0.88 -7.15
C VAL A 23 10.97 2.10 -7.88
N SER A 24 11.66 2.56 -8.92
CA SER A 24 11.26 3.77 -9.69
C SER A 24 11.34 3.47 -11.17
N PRO A 25 10.35 3.88 -11.99
CA PRO A 25 10.48 3.81 -13.43
C PRO A 25 11.44 4.89 -13.92
N ALA A 26 12.12 4.65 -15.01
CA ALA A 26 12.80 5.71 -15.73
C ALA A 26 11.75 6.77 -16.15
N GLY A 27 11.81 7.98 -15.56
CA GLY A 27 10.93 9.11 -15.89
C GLY A 27 9.56 9.13 -15.18
N GLY A 28 9.31 8.32 -14.15
CA GLY A 28 8.03 8.32 -13.41
C GLY A 28 7.95 9.37 -12.31
N GLY A 29 6.73 9.88 -12.04
CA GLY A 29 6.47 10.89 -11.00
C GLY A 29 6.45 10.37 -9.56
N VAL A 30 6.49 9.02 -9.33
CA VAL A 30 6.51 8.38 -8.01
C VAL A 30 7.52 7.24 -7.95
N ALA A 31 7.94 6.92 -6.72
CA ALA A 31 8.75 5.75 -6.40
C ALA A 31 8.12 4.97 -5.24
N LEU A 32 8.43 3.67 -5.15
CA LEU A 32 8.18 2.85 -3.97
C LEU A 32 9.47 2.73 -3.16
N SER A 33 9.38 2.90 -1.85
CA SER A 33 10.52 2.79 -0.92
C SER A 33 10.11 2.07 0.35
N PRO A 34 11.05 1.54 1.14
CA PRO A 34 10.75 1.12 2.51
C PRO A 34 10.14 2.25 3.32
N ALA A 35 9.39 1.93 4.37
CA ALA A 35 9.00 2.89 5.39
C ALA A 35 10.23 3.29 6.22
N LEU A 36 10.34 4.58 6.53
CA LEU A 36 11.36 5.17 7.37
C LEU A 36 10.75 5.61 8.69
N PRO A 37 11.54 5.82 9.75
CA PRO A 37 11.04 6.36 11.03
C PRO A 37 10.22 7.65 10.84
N ASP A 38 10.64 8.54 9.97
CA ASP A 38 9.95 9.81 9.68
C ASP A 38 8.58 9.63 9.00
N ASP A 39 8.29 8.46 8.46
CA ASP A 39 6.99 8.16 7.86
C ASP A 39 5.93 7.77 8.90
N LEU A 40 6.33 7.42 10.12
CA LEU A 40 5.43 6.90 11.15
C LEU A 40 4.26 7.85 11.42
N GLY A 41 4.54 9.15 11.53
CA GLY A 41 3.52 10.17 11.75
C GLY A 41 2.48 10.21 10.63
N ASN A 42 2.94 10.17 9.38
CA ASN A 42 2.05 10.16 8.21
C ASN A 42 1.22 8.87 8.15
N LEU A 43 1.86 7.72 8.33
CA LEU A 43 1.17 6.42 8.33
C LEU A 43 0.10 6.37 9.42
N PHE A 44 0.44 6.82 10.65
CA PHE A 44 -0.50 6.87 11.77
C PHE A 44 -1.71 7.77 11.46
N LEU A 45 -1.48 8.96 10.91
CA LEU A 45 -2.54 9.87 10.50
C LEU A 45 -3.43 9.24 9.41
N TRP A 46 -2.84 8.60 8.42
CA TRP A 46 -3.59 8.02 7.29
C TRP A 46 -4.42 6.79 7.70
N VAL A 47 -3.94 5.94 8.61
CA VAL A 47 -4.74 4.80 9.10
C VAL A 47 -5.86 5.26 10.03
N ASN A 48 -5.68 6.39 10.71
CA ASN A 48 -6.68 7.01 11.59
C ASN A 48 -7.58 8.05 10.90
N ASP A 49 -7.48 8.23 9.59
CA ASP A 49 -8.37 9.11 8.85
C ASP A 49 -9.75 8.45 8.69
N ALA A 50 -10.69 8.85 9.57
CA ALA A 50 -12.07 8.36 9.57
C ALA A 50 -12.81 8.67 8.26
N GLN A 51 -12.45 9.75 7.55
CA GLN A 51 -13.07 10.11 6.29
C GLN A 51 -12.58 9.22 5.15
N ALA A 52 -11.27 8.93 5.12
CA ALA A 52 -10.71 7.98 4.17
C ALA A 52 -11.20 6.54 4.41
N ALA A 53 -11.44 6.17 5.67
CA ALA A 53 -11.98 4.87 6.03
C ALA A 53 -13.37 4.59 5.43
N ARG A 54 -14.17 5.64 5.19
CA ARG A 54 -15.50 5.51 4.56
C ARG A 54 -15.46 4.91 3.15
N GLU A 55 -14.33 5.02 2.48
CA GLU A 55 -14.15 4.48 1.12
C GLU A 55 -13.51 3.08 1.11
N ASP A 56 -13.04 2.58 2.27
CA ASP A 56 -12.19 1.39 2.31
C ASP A 56 -12.66 0.35 3.33
N MET A 57 -12.76 0.71 4.61
CA MET A 57 -13.10 -0.22 5.70
C MET A 57 -13.83 0.52 6.84
N PRO A 58 -14.58 -0.21 7.72
CA PRO A 58 -15.11 0.40 8.94
C PRO A 58 -13.99 1.07 9.74
N TYR A 59 -14.19 2.33 10.10
CA TYR A 59 -13.20 3.06 10.88
C TYR A 59 -13.00 2.41 12.25
N ARG A 60 -11.77 2.11 12.56
CA ARG A 60 -11.33 1.70 13.91
C ARG A 60 -10.13 2.55 14.28
N PRO A 61 -10.24 3.37 15.34
CA PRO A 61 -9.09 4.13 15.82
C PRO A 61 -7.99 3.16 16.27
N VAL A 62 -6.77 3.44 15.87
CA VAL A 62 -5.59 2.67 16.27
C VAL A 62 -4.77 3.54 17.22
N ASP A 63 -4.44 3.01 18.38
CA ASP A 63 -3.55 3.67 19.35
C ASP A 63 -2.12 3.74 18.80
N CYS A 64 -1.40 4.80 19.19
CA CYS A 64 -0.04 5.05 18.65
C CYS A 64 0.94 3.93 19.01
N LEU A 65 0.87 3.40 20.24
CA LEU A 65 1.77 2.32 20.67
C LEU A 65 1.44 1.01 19.95
N VAL A 66 0.13 0.69 19.83
CA VAL A 66 -0.33 -0.48 19.08
C VAL A 66 0.09 -0.38 17.61
N PHE A 67 0.08 0.82 17.03
CA PHE A 67 0.50 1.04 15.66
C PHE A 67 2.01 0.84 15.47
N GLN A 68 2.84 1.30 16.40
CA GLN A 68 4.29 1.08 16.37
C GLN A 68 4.62 -0.41 16.47
N ASP A 69 4.02 -1.11 17.42
CA ASP A 69 4.19 -2.57 17.58
C ASP A 69 3.78 -3.31 16.29
N TRP A 70 2.66 -2.90 15.68
CA TRP A 70 2.22 -3.48 14.42
C TRP A 70 3.24 -3.28 13.31
N LEU A 71 3.81 -2.08 13.15
CA LEU A 71 4.84 -1.81 12.13
C LEU A 71 6.12 -2.62 12.36
N GLU A 72 6.56 -2.76 13.62
CA GLU A 72 7.71 -3.59 13.95
C GLU A 72 7.47 -5.06 13.62
N GLN A 73 6.27 -5.56 13.88
CA GLN A 73 5.89 -6.92 13.52
C GLN A 73 5.82 -7.10 12.01
N GLN A 74 5.31 -6.10 11.25
CA GLN A 74 5.30 -6.16 9.78
C GLN A 74 6.71 -6.34 9.20
N SER A 75 7.70 -5.65 9.75
CA SER A 75 9.09 -5.78 9.29
C SER A 75 9.71 -7.15 9.56
N LYS A 76 9.17 -7.90 10.54
CA LYS A 76 9.62 -9.24 10.93
C LYS A 76 8.86 -10.36 10.24
N GLN A 77 7.71 -10.08 9.61
CA GLN A 77 6.88 -11.08 8.95
C GLN A 77 7.22 -11.21 7.47
N SER A 78 7.67 -12.39 7.05
CA SER A 78 7.92 -12.71 5.64
C SER A 78 6.66 -12.75 4.76
N ALA A 79 5.46 -12.72 5.39
CA ALA A 79 4.18 -12.81 4.70
C ALA A 79 3.62 -11.46 4.21
N GLN A 80 4.34 -10.35 4.43
CA GLN A 80 3.90 -9.01 4.05
C GLN A 80 5.05 -8.15 3.54
N VAL A 81 4.76 -7.23 2.62
CA VAL A 81 5.72 -6.23 2.12
C VAL A 81 5.03 -4.88 2.07
N LEU A 82 5.51 -3.93 2.88
CA LEU A 82 5.02 -2.55 2.94
C LEU A 82 5.94 -1.63 2.15
N PHE A 83 5.37 -0.83 1.27
CA PHE A 83 6.04 0.26 0.57
C PHE A 83 5.39 1.60 0.87
N MET A 84 6.21 2.61 1.05
CA MET A 84 5.78 4.01 0.96
C MET A 84 5.73 4.42 -0.51
N ILE A 85 4.69 5.17 -0.88
CA ILE A 85 4.58 5.83 -2.18
C ILE A 85 5.11 7.24 -2.00
N ARG A 86 6.17 7.58 -2.76
CA ARG A 86 6.81 8.90 -2.69
C ARG A 86 6.75 9.61 -4.03
N THR A 87 6.44 10.90 -4.01
CA THR A 87 6.71 11.77 -5.16
C THR A 87 8.22 11.99 -5.27
N LEU A 88 8.69 12.27 -6.48
CA LEU A 88 10.11 12.53 -6.73
C LEU A 88 10.44 14.01 -6.65
N GLN A 89 9.51 14.88 -7.00
CA GLN A 89 9.66 16.33 -6.99
C GLN A 89 8.35 17.02 -6.59
N PRO A 90 8.25 17.63 -5.39
CA PRO A 90 9.19 17.48 -4.26
C PRO A 90 9.15 16.06 -3.70
N ALA A 91 10.28 15.61 -3.13
CA ALA A 91 10.36 14.27 -2.55
C ALA A 91 9.59 14.22 -1.22
N ARG A 92 8.44 13.54 -1.20
CA ARG A 92 7.65 13.33 0.02
C ARG A 92 6.78 12.08 -0.07
N ALA A 93 6.43 11.52 1.07
CA ALA A 93 5.44 10.44 1.13
C ALA A 93 4.04 10.98 0.78
N VAL A 94 3.30 10.24 -0.03
CA VAL A 94 1.92 10.56 -0.44
C VAL A 94 0.95 9.42 -0.20
N GLY A 95 1.43 8.27 0.25
CA GLY A 95 0.62 7.09 0.52
C GLY A 95 1.46 5.88 0.81
N PHE A 96 0.82 4.74 0.88
CA PHE A 96 1.48 3.45 1.07
C PHE A 96 0.79 2.34 0.26
N LEU A 97 1.51 1.26 0.09
CA LEU A 97 1.08 0.05 -0.59
C LEU A 97 1.55 -1.15 0.23
N LEU A 98 0.68 -2.14 0.37
CA LEU A 98 0.93 -3.34 1.15
C LEU A 98 0.60 -4.57 0.33
N PHE A 99 1.57 -5.48 0.17
CA PHE A 99 1.29 -6.87 -0.17
C PHE A 99 1.11 -7.65 1.13
N LYS A 100 0.01 -8.35 1.27
CA LYS A 100 -0.31 -9.19 2.43
C LYS A 100 -0.71 -10.59 2.02
N GLY A 101 -0.62 -11.54 2.96
CA GLY A 101 -0.94 -12.93 2.67
C GLY A 101 -0.07 -13.53 1.58
N LEU A 102 1.23 -13.19 1.55
CA LEU A 102 2.18 -13.75 0.62
C LEU A 102 2.20 -15.28 0.75
N ASN A 103 1.80 -15.97 -0.30
CA ASN A 103 1.79 -17.41 -0.36
C ASN A 103 2.84 -17.88 -1.38
N PRO A 104 3.97 -18.47 -0.91
CA PRO A 104 5.05 -18.89 -1.81
C PRO A 104 4.68 -20.12 -2.66
N VAL A 105 3.74 -20.94 -2.20
CA VAL A 105 3.28 -22.13 -2.95
C VAL A 105 2.37 -21.72 -4.11
N PHE A 106 1.38 -20.86 -3.82
CA PHE A 106 0.46 -20.36 -4.86
C PHE A 106 1.03 -19.17 -5.61
N ARG A 107 2.16 -18.63 -5.17
CA ARG A 107 2.81 -17.45 -5.74
C ARG A 107 1.80 -16.29 -5.88
N SER A 108 1.06 -16.02 -4.80
CA SER A 108 -0.02 -15.04 -4.78
C SER A 108 0.05 -14.13 -3.56
N ALA A 109 -0.48 -12.91 -3.71
CA ALA A 109 -0.64 -11.96 -2.62
C ALA A 109 -1.89 -11.09 -2.82
N GLU A 110 -2.44 -10.60 -1.71
CA GLU A 110 -3.43 -9.54 -1.71
C GLU A 110 -2.71 -8.18 -1.72
N LEU A 111 -3.20 -7.25 -2.54
CA LEU A 111 -2.69 -5.89 -2.65
C LEU A 111 -3.64 -4.90 -1.98
N GLY A 112 -3.13 -4.10 -1.06
CA GLY A 112 -3.79 -2.90 -0.54
C GLY A 112 -3.01 -1.66 -0.95
N ILE A 113 -3.71 -0.58 -1.30
CA ILE A 113 -3.09 0.72 -1.64
C ILE A 113 -3.93 1.85 -1.07
N ARG A 114 -3.26 2.85 -0.50
CA ARG A 114 -3.90 4.07 -0.02
C ARG A 114 -3.06 5.29 -0.39
N ILE A 115 -3.73 6.30 -0.98
CA ILE A 115 -3.21 7.66 -1.07
C ILE A 115 -3.72 8.41 0.15
N GLY A 116 -2.79 8.92 0.95
CA GLY A 116 -3.08 9.46 2.27
C GLY A 116 -3.96 10.71 2.21
N SER A 117 -3.40 11.83 1.78
CA SER A 117 -4.10 13.12 1.73
C SER A 117 -5.11 13.16 0.58
N GLU A 118 -6.27 13.78 0.83
CA GLU A 118 -7.25 14.09 -0.21
C GLU A 118 -6.64 14.96 -1.33
N ALA A 119 -5.77 15.90 -0.95
CA ALA A 119 -5.06 16.77 -1.89
C ALA A 119 -4.15 16.02 -2.88
N ASP A 120 -3.73 14.80 -2.54
CA ASP A 120 -2.89 13.94 -3.39
C ASP A 120 -3.71 12.94 -4.23
N ARG A 121 -5.01 12.80 -3.94
CA ARG A 121 -5.90 11.92 -4.69
C ARG A 121 -6.22 12.52 -6.07
N GLY A 122 -6.50 11.65 -7.04
CA GLY A 122 -6.82 12.08 -8.40
C GLY A 122 -5.65 12.57 -9.25
N ARG A 123 -4.43 12.66 -8.69
CA ARG A 123 -3.21 13.12 -9.38
C ARG A 123 -2.42 12.02 -10.10
N GLY A 124 -2.96 10.81 -10.17
CA GLY A 124 -2.31 9.69 -10.84
C GLY A 124 -1.30 8.92 -9.99
N HIS A 125 -0.97 9.37 -8.76
CA HIS A 125 0.01 8.72 -7.89
C HIS A 125 -0.31 7.24 -7.61
N GLY A 126 -1.58 6.93 -7.31
CA GLY A 126 -2.02 5.55 -7.09
C GLY A 126 -1.86 4.66 -8.32
N SER A 127 -2.22 5.15 -9.50
CA SER A 127 -2.07 4.39 -10.74
C SER A 127 -0.61 4.14 -11.11
N ALA A 128 0.26 5.13 -10.88
CA ALA A 128 1.70 4.97 -11.09
C ALA A 128 2.30 3.97 -10.08
N ALA A 129 1.93 4.07 -8.81
CA ALA A 129 2.37 3.14 -7.77
C ALA A 129 1.91 1.71 -8.04
N LEU A 130 0.67 1.49 -8.53
CA LEU A 130 0.17 0.16 -8.91
C LEU A 130 1.03 -0.48 -10.00
N LYS A 131 1.42 0.28 -11.03
CA LYS A 131 2.30 -0.24 -12.09
C LYS A 131 3.63 -0.70 -11.54
N LEU A 132 4.26 0.11 -10.68
CA LEU A 132 5.52 -0.24 -10.03
C LEU A 132 5.39 -1.47 -9.12
N ALA A 133 4.30 -1.54 -8.37
CA ALA A 133 4.04 -2.66 -7.48
C ALA A 133 3.85 -3.96 -8.25
N LEU A 134 3.11 -3.95 -9.36
CA LEU A 134 2.94 -5.12 -10.21
C LEU A 134 4.25 -5.54 -10.89
N ASP A 135 5.03 -4.58 -11.37
CA ASP A 135 6.36 -4.88 -11.92
C ASP A 135 7.27 -5.53 -10.87
N TYR A 136 7.28 -5.01 -9.65
CA TYR A 136 8.00 -5.60 -8.52
C TYR A 136 7.47 -7.01 -8.17
N ALA A 137 6.14 -7.18 -8.13
CA ALA A 137 5.51 -8.46 -7.86
C ALA A 137 5.93 -9.55 -8.86
N TRP A 138 5.98 -9.19 -10.15
CA TRP A 138 6.34 -10.13 -11.21
C TRP A 138 7.85 -10.41 -11.28
N ASN A 139 8.67 -9.37 -11.20
CA ASN A 139 10.11 -9.47 -11.49
C ASN A 139 10.96 -9.78 -10.26
N THR A 140 10.51 -9.40 -9.05
CA THR A 140 11.28 -9.55 -7.82
C THR A 140 10.69 -10.60 -6.90
N MET A 141 9.35 -10.53 -6.67
CA MET A 141 8.68 -11.48 -5.76
C MET A 141 8.29 -12.79 -6.46
N ASN A 142 8.44 -12.89 -7.78
CA ASN A 142 8.08 -14.06 -8.58
C ASN A 142 6.60 -14.48 -8.36
N LEU A 143 5.70 -13.51 -8.16
CA LEU A 143 4.28 -13.80 -8.01
C LEU A 143 3.67 -14.18 -9.36
N LYS A 144 2.68 -15.07 -9.32
CA LYS A 144 1.83 -15.45 -10.45
C LYS A 144 0.52 -14.67 -10.47
N ARG A 145 0.03 -14.30 -9.28
CA ARG A 145 -1.26 -13.69 -9.07
C ARG A 145 -1.21 -12.60 -8.01
N VAL A 146 -1.79 -11.44 -8.32
CA VAL A 146 -2.07 -10.38 -7.35
C VAL A 146 -3.57 -10.12 -7.37
N TRP A 147 -4.19 -10.08 -6.21
CA TRP A 147 -5.63 -9.85 -6.07
C TRP A 147 -5.91 -8.77 -5.04
N LEU A 148 -7.11 -8.23 -5.05
CA LEU A 148 -7.58 -7.22 -4.11
C LEU A 148 -9.10 -7.30 -3.96
N THR A 149 -9.59 -6.65 -2.92
CA THR A 149 -11.01 -6.38 -2.74
C THR A 149 -11.25 -4.87 -2.71
N VAL A 150 -12.41 -4.46 -3.21
CA VAL A 150 -12.81 -3.06 -3.27
C VAL A 150 -14.33 -2.93 -3.16
N HIS A 151 -14.83 -1.90 -2.48
CA HIS A 151 -16.28 -1.66 -2.43
C HIS A 151 -16.85 -1.43 -3.82
N ALA A 152 -18.00 -2.03 -4.09
CA ALA A 152 -18.64 -1.93 -5.39
C ALA A 152 -18.98 -0.47 -5.79
N GLY A 153 -19.24 0.39 -4.81
CA GLY A 153 -19.47 1.83 -5.01
C GLY A 153 -18.23 2.65 -5.29
N ASN A 154 -17.01 2.12 -5.10
CA ASN A 154 -15.77 2.86 -5.36
C ASN A 154 -15.35 2.77 -6.83
N ALA A 155 -16.15 3.38 -7.72
CA ALA A 155 -15.93 3.37 -9.17
C ALA A 155 -14.56 3.92 -9.56
N ARG A 156 -14.02 4.91 -8.80
CA ARG A 156 -12.71 5.50 -9.04
C ARG A 156 -11.58 4.47 -8.85
N ALA A 157 -11.61 3.73 -7.75
CA ALA A 157 -10.61 2.70 -7.46
C ALA A 157 -10.73 1.54 -8.46
N ILE A 158 -11.95 1.05 -8.72
CA ILE A 158 -12.22 -0.01 -9.70
C ILE A 158 -11.68 0.38 -11.08
N GLY A 159 -11.94 1.62 -11.53
CA GLY A 159 -11.39 2.14 -12.78
C GLY A 159 -9.87 2.19 -12.80
N SER A 160 -9.23 2.53 -11.69
CA SER A 160 -7.76 2.53 -11.56
C SER A 160 -7.18 1.11 -11.62
N TYR A 161 -7.82 0.15 -10.96
CA TYR A 161 -7.41 -1.25 -11.00
C TYR A 161 -7.58 -1.86 -12.40
N ARG A 162 -8.70 -1.58 -13.09
CA ARG A 162 -8.90 -2.03 -14.47
C ARG A 162 -7.80 -1.51 -15.40
N ARG A 163 -7.42 -0.23 -15.29
CA ARG A 163 -6.31 0.36 -16.07
C ARG A 163 -4.94 -0.25 -15.74
N ALA A 164 -4.79 -0.79 -14.54
CA ALA A 164 -3.59 -1.51 -14.13
C ALA A 164 -3.59 -3.00 -14.52
N GLY A 165 -4.64 -3.49 -15.21
CA GLY A 165 -4.74 -4.86 -15.69
C GLY A 165 -5.51 -5.82 -14.78
N PHE A 166 -6.17 -5.33 -13.72
CA PHE A 166 -7.04 -6.16 -12.90
C PHE A 166 -8.38 -6.41 -13.61
N THR A 167 -8.84 -7.63 -13.53
CA THR A 167 -10.18 -8.06 -13.96
C THR A 167 -11.03 -8.41 -12.75
N GLN A 168 -12.33 -8.18 -12.83
CA GLN A 168 -13.27 -8.59 -11.81
C GLN A 168 -13.49 -10.10 -11.90
N GLU A 169 -13.36 -10.80 -10.78
CA GLU A 169 -13.59 -12.25 -10.70
C GLU A 169 -14.86 -12.61 -9.96
N GLY A 170 -15.36 -11.71 -9.10
CA GLY A 170 -16.56 -11.95 -8.34
C GLY A 170 -17.05 -10.73 -7.58
N MET A 171 -18.22 -10.90 -6.96
CA MET A 171 -18.83 -9.93 -6.07
C MET A 171 -19.36 -10.64 -4.83
N MET A 172 -18.90 -10.21 -3.68
CA MET A 172 -19.39 -10.65 -2.37
C MET A 172 -20.52 -9.70 -1.96
N ARG A 173 -21.74 -10.22 -1.93
CA ARG A 173 -22.93 -9.41 -1.59
C ARG A 173 -22.94 -9.10 -0.10
N GLN A 174 -23.21 -7.83 0.24
CA GLN A 174 -23.35 -7.35 1.61
C GLN A 174 -22.17 -7.78 2.52
N ALA A 175 -20.96 -7.75 1.98
CA ALA A 175 -19.76 -8.26 2.66
C ALA A 175 -19.08 -7.25 3.59
N ALA A 176 -19.47 -5.98 3.53
CA ALA A 176 -18.95 -4.94 4.43
C ALA A 176 -20.09 -4.06 4.96
N PHE A 177 -19.94 -3.60 6.21
CA PHE A 177 -20.87 -2.67 6.85
C PHE A 177 -20.19 -1.32 7.02
N ILE A 178 -20.63 -0.31 6.24
CA ILE A 178 -19.98 1.00 6.16
C ILE A 178 -21.05 2.08 6.25
N ASN A 179 -20.83 3.04 7.14
CA ASN A 179 -21.75 4.17 7.35
C ASN A 179 -23.21 3.74 7.56
N GLY A 180 -23.43 2.67 8.34
CA GLY A 180 -24.77 2.18 8.64
C GLY A 180 -25.41 1.36 7.52
N GLN A 181 -24.68 0.99 6.47
CA GLN A 181 -25.22 0.24 5.34
C GLN A 181 -24.36 -0.98 5.01
N TRP A 182 -25.02 -2.07 4.62
CA TRP A 182 -24.34 -3.22 4.03
C TRP A 182 -24.02 -2.92 2.58
N VAL A 183 -22.75 -3.09 2.21
CA VAL A 183 -22.26 -2.84 0.85
C VAL A 183 -21.64 -4.08 0.24
N ASP A 184 -21.78 -4.19 -1.08
CA ASP A 184 -21.12 -5.24 -1.83
C ASP A 184 -19.64 -4.95 -1.98
N VAL A 185 -18.84 -6.02 -2.05
CA VAL A 185 -17.39 -5.97 -2.24
C VAL A 185 -17.03 -6.74 -3.51
N VAL A 186 -16.34 -6.08 -4.41
CA VAL A 186 -15.84 -6.66 -5.66
C VAL A 186 -14.47 -7.28 -5.41
N MET A 187 -14.26 -8.51 -5.84
CA MET A 187 -12.97 -9.16 -5.92
C MET A 187 -12.39 -8.96 -7.31
N MET A 188 -11.16 -8.47 -7.37
CA MET A 188 -10.42 -8.27 -8.62
C MET A 188 -9.04 -8.91 -8.53
N ALA A 189 -8.54 -9.39 -9.67
CA ALA A 189 -7.19 -9.96 -9.74
C ALA A 189 -6.53 -9.65 -11.08
N THR A 190 -5.21 -9.76 -11.07
CA THR A 190 -4.37 -9.74 -12.26
C THR A 190 -3.35 -10.87 -12.20
N LEU A 191 -3.06 -11.45 -13.35
CA LEU A 191 -2.08 -12.53 -13.49
C LEU A 191 -0.80 -11.97 -14.11
N ASN A 192 0.32 -12.62 -13.79
CA ASN A 192 1.58 -12.28 -14.40
C ASN A 192 1.48 -12.46 -15.93
N PRO A 193 1.59 -11.39 -16.73
CA PRO A 193 1.40 -11.47 -18.17
C PRO A 193 2.43 -12.33 -18.90
N ARG A 194 3.57 -12.62 -18.26
CA ARG A 194 4.62 -13.52 -18.81
C ARG A 194 4.29 -14.98 -18.62
N GLU A 195 3.33 -15.33 -17.76
CA GLU A 195 2.89 -16.70 -17.47
C GLU A 195 1.43 -16.94 -17.85
N ALA A 196 0.74 -15.95 -18.40
CA ALA A 196 -0.60 -16.10 -18.95
C ALA A 196 -0.52 -16.98 -20.22
N ARG A 197 -0.94 -18.21 -20.09
CA ARG A 197 -1.18 -19.14 -21.21
C ARG A 197 -2.67 -19.28 -21.42
#